data_6a6eac81d8a843213df14700406b3f78
#
_entry.id   6a6eac81d8a843213df14700406b3f78
#
_cell.length_a   1.000
_cell.length_b   1.000
_cell.length_c   1.000
_cell.angle_alpha   90.00
_cell.angle_beta   90.00
_cell.angle_gamma   90.00
#
_symmetry.space_group_name_H-M   'P 1'
#
loop_
_entity.id
_entity.type
_entity.pdbx_description
1 polymer ?
#
loop_
_entity_poly.entity_id
_entity_poly.type
_entity_poly.pdbx_seq_one_letter_code
_entity_poly.pdbx_strand_id
1 'polypeptide(L)'
;MLKKNEIVTVEIVDLTHEGAGVAKVDGLVFFVENALPGEVIRMRVLKVNKKIGYGKVEEYLEKSPHRNEELDLAYLRSGIADLGHLAYPEQLKFKAKQVKDSLYKMAGITDMEVPLTLGMDHPVQYRNKAQVPVRRVNGQVETGFFRKNSHDLMPIEDFYIQDPVIDQVVLALRDLIRRFDLKPYDEKEQSGLIRNLVVRRGYHSGEIMVILVTTRPKIFRVDQLIEQLIKHFPAIKSVMQNINDQNTNAIFGKEWRTLYGQDYITDQMLGNDFQISGPAFYQVNTEMAEKLYQTAIDFADLGEEDVVIDAYSGIGTIGLSVAKHVKEVYGVEVIPEAVENSQKNASINGITNAHYVCDTAENAMKNWLKEGIQPTAILVDPPRKGLTESFIKASVQTGASRIAYISCNVATMARDIKLYQELGYELKKVQPVDLFPQTHHVECVSLLVKRS
;
A
#
# COMPACT_ATOMS: atom_id res chain seq x y z
N MET A 1 -32.64 -16.08 -20.59
CA MET A 1 -31.74 -16.00 -19.42
C MET A 1 -30.46 -16.75 -19.77
N LEU A 2 -29.33 -16.07 -19.72
CA LEU A 2 -28.02 -16.63 -20.07
C LEU A 2 -27.63 -17.77 -19.13
N LYS A 3 -26.93 -18.78 -19.70
CA LYS A 3 -26.47 -19.97 -18.96
C LYS A 3 -24.96 -20.00 -18.86
N LYS A 4 -24.44 -20.73 -17.88
CA LYS A 4 -23.00 -20.98 -17.74
C LYS A 4 -22.44 -21.58 -19.02
N ASN A 5 -21.26 -21.15 -19.46
CA ASN A 5 -20.55 -21.51 -20.69
C ASN A 5 -21.16 -20.98 -21.99
N GLU A 6 -22.25 -20.26 -21.95
CA GLU A 6 -22.79 -19.57 -23.12
C GLU A 6 -21.85 -18.47 -23.57
N ILE A 7 -21.70 -18.25 -24.88
CA ILE A 7 -20.87 -17.19 -25.45
C ILE A 7 -21.79 -16.17 -26.09
N VAL A 8 -21.61 -14.90 -25.67
CA VAL A 8 -22.38 -13.77 -26.17
C VAL A 8 -21.45 -12.62 -26.56
N THR A 9 -21.85 -11.87 -27.59
CA THR A 9 -21.16 -10.64 -27.97
C THR A 9 -21.68 -9.49 -27.10
N VAL A 10 -20.76 -8.77 -26.47
CA VAL A 10 -21.09 -7.65 -25.57
C VAL A 10 -20.14 -6.50 -25.78
N GLU A 11 -20.60 -5.29 -25.51
CA GLU A 11 -19.79 -4.09 -25.38
C GLU A 11 -19.48 -3.85 -23.90
N ILE A 12 -18.24 -3.47 -23.62
CA ILE A 12 -17.79 -3.05 -22.27
C ILE A 12 -18.05 -1.55 -22.14
N VAL A 13 -18.89 -1.18 -21.19
CA VAL A 13 -19.40 0.19 -21.03
C VAL A 13 -18.76 0.98 -19.89
N ASP A 14 -18.16 0.31 -18.89
CA ASP A 14 -17.51 0.95 -17.73
C ASP A 14 -16.49 -0.01 -17.10
N LEU A 15 -15.79 0.48 -16.05
CA LEU A 15 -14.94 -0.33 -15.16
C LEU A 15 -15.53 -0.34 -13.75
N THR A 16 -15.39 -1.48 -13.07
CA THR A 16 -15.59 -1.52 -11.62
C THR A 16 -14.46 -0.80 -10.90
N HIS A 17 -14.63 -0.52 -9.61
CA HIS A 17 -13.56 0.07 -8.79
C HIS A 17 -12.30 -0.83 -8.69
N GLU A 18 -12.41 -2.10 -8.96
CA GLU A 18 -11.29 -3.07 -9.02
C GLU A 18 -10.71 -3.26 -10.44
N GLY A 19 -11.20 -2.50 -11.42
CA GLY A 19 -10.69 -2.53 -12.79
C GLY A 19 -11.26 -3.63 -13.67
N ALA A 20 -12.30 -4.35 -13.26
CA ALA A 20 -13.01 -5.28 -14.14
C ALA A 20 -13.96 -4.53 -15.08
N GLY A 21 -14.03 -4.95 -16.34
CA GLY A 21 -14.98 -4.41 -17.32
C GLY A 21 -16.43 -4.68 -16.94
N VAL A 22 -17.31 -3.77 -17.27
CA VAL A 22 -18.75 -3.85 -17.03
C VAL A 22 -19.47 -3.99 -18.36
N ALA A 23 -20.23 -5.07 -18.55
CA ALA A 23 -21.14 -5.28 -19.68
C ALA A 23 -22.58 -5.37 -19.19
N LYS A 24 -23.53 -5.02 -20.06
CA LYS A 24 -24.97 -5.16 -19.78
C LYS A 24 -25.61 -6.07 -20.83
N VAL A 25 -26.27 -7.11 -20.37
CA VAL A 25 -26.96 -8.08 -21.24
C VAL A 25 -28.31 -8.42 -20.62
N ASP A 26 -29.39 -8.26 -21.38
CA ASP A 26 -30.78 -8.57 -20.95
C ASP A 26 -31.13 -7.96 -19.56
N GLY A 27 -30.66 -6.74 -19.28
CA GLY A 27 -30.89 -6.05 -18.01
C GLY A 27 -29.99 -6.52 -16.84
N LEU A 28 -29.10 -7.49 -17.06
CA LEU A 28 -28.12 -7.96 -16.08
C LEU A 28 -26.78 -7.29 -16.30
N VAL A 29 -26.06 -7.04 -15.21
CA VAL A 29 -24.71 -6.54 -15.22
C VAL A 29 -23.74 -7.71 -15.14
N PHE A 30 -22.76 -7.74 -16.04
CA PHE A 30 -21.67 -8.71 -16.05
C PHE A 30 -20.34 -8.02 -15.75
N PHE A 31 -19.53 -8.64 -14.88
CA PHE A 31 -18.18 -8.24 -14.61
C PHE A 31 -17.21 -9.14 -15.38
N VAL A 32 -16.31 -8.54 -16.14
CA VAL A 32 -15.41 -9.22 -17.07
C VAL A 32 -13.97 -8.78 -16.80
N GLU A 33 -13.15 -9.72 -16.33
CA GLU A 33 -11.72 -9.43 -16.14
C GLU A 33 -11.02 -9.20 -17.49
N ASN A 34 -9.97 -8.37 -17.48
CA ASN A 34 -9.17 -8.04 -18.66
C ASN A 34 -10.01 -7.48 -19.83
N ALA A 35 -11.01 -6.67 -19.52
CA ALA A 35 -11.84 -6.00 -20.52
C ALA A 35 -11.94 -4.50 -20.21
N LEU A 36 -11.89 -3.66 -21.23
CA LEU A 36 -11.83 -2.20 -21.12
C LEU A 36 -13.04 -1.54 -21.79
N PRO A 37 -13.49 -0.37 -21.30
CA PRO A 37 -14.57 0.39 -21.92
C PRO A 37 -14.30 0.67 -23.40
N GLY A 38 -15.36 0.53 -24.22
CA GLY A 38 -15.31 0.67 -25.66
C GLY A 38 -14.88 -0.59 -26.41
N GLU A 39 -14.53 -1.66 -25.71
CA GLU A 39 -14.25 -2.95 -26.35
C GLU A 39 -15.51 -3.71 -26.67
N VAL A 40 -15.54 -4.35 -27.83
CA VAL A 40 -16.55 -5.36 -28.20
C VAL A 40 -15.91 -6.74 -28.14
N ILE A 41 -16.45 -7.60 -27.32
CA ILE A 41 -15.88 -8.92 -27.03
C ILE A 41 -16.88 -10.06 -27.21
N ARG A 42 -16.38 -11.25 -27.49
CA ARG A 42 -17.11 -12.49 -27.23
C ARG A 42 -16.83 -12.91 -25.80
N MET A 43 -17.84 -12.82 -24.96
CA MET A 43 -17.77 -13.13 -23.54
C MET A 43 -18.32 -14.53 -23.29
N ARG A 44 -17.55 -15.37 -22.60
CA ARG A 44 -18.05 -16.64 -22.04
C ARG A 44 -18.59 -16.39 -20.64
N VAL A 45 -19.83 -16.78 -20.40
CA VAL A 45 -20.48 -16.72 -19.09
C VAL A 45 -19.84 -17.75 -18.14
N LEU A 46 -19.23 -17.29 -17.06
CA LEU A 46 -18.65 -18.13 -16.01
C LEU A 46 -19.68 -18.49 -14.95
N LYS A 47 -20.43 -17.47 -14.50
CA LYS A 47 -21.47 -17.58 -13.48
C LYS A 47 -22.50 -16.50 -13.70
N VAL A 48 -23.76 -16.79 -13.45
CA VAL A 48 -24.85 -15.81 -13.49
C VAL A 48 -25.86 -16.13 -12.40
N ASN A 49 -26.39 -15.10 -11.76
CA ASN A 49 -27.50 -15.18 -10.84
C ASN A 49 -28.60 -14.18 -11.25
N LYS A 50 -29.61 -13.97 -10.41
CA LYS A 50 -30.75 -13.08 -10.72
C LYS A 50 -30.39 -11.58 -10.83
N LYS A 51 -29.22 -11.17 -10.37
CA LYS A 51 -28.81 -9.74 -10.29
C LYS A 51 -27.57 -9.42 -11.10
N ILE A 52 -26.57 -10.29 -11.08
CA ILE A 52 -25.27 -10.05 -11.68
C ILE A 52 -24.72 -11.33 -12.32
N GLY A 53 -23.80 -11.19 -13.26
CA GLY A 53 -23.03 -12.26 -13.86
C GLY A 53 -21.53 -11.97 -13.85
N TYR A 54 -20.75 -13.01 -14.11
CA TYR A 54 -19.31 -12.96 -14.31
C TYR A 54 -18.98 -13.62 -15.64
N GLY A 55 -18.14 -12.96 -16.41
CA GLY A 55 -17.69 -13.45 -17.69
C GLY A 55 -16.18 -13.40 -17.84
N LYS A 56 -15.68 -14.08 -18.86
CA LYS A 56 -14.30 -13.93 -19.29
C LYS A 56 -14.27 -13.66 -20.80
N VAL A 57 -13.24 -12.94 -21.24
CA VAL A 57 -13.00 -12.68 -22.64
C VAL A 57 -12.58 -13.99 -23.33
N GLU A 58 -13.28 -14.37 -24.39
CA GLU A 58 -12.87 -15.43 -25.32
C GLU A 58 -12.16 -14.84 -26.53
N GLU A 59 -12.67 -13.72 -27.05
CA GLU A 59 -12.14 -13.05 -28.22
C GLU A 59 -12.45 -11.56 -28.16
N TYR A 60 -11.50 -10.73 -28.58
CA TYR A 60 -11.71 -9.31 -28.79
C TYR A 60 -12.10 -9.08 -30.26
N LEU A 61 -13.31 -8.59 -30.49
CA LEU A 61 -13.77 -8.19 -31.84
C LEU A 61 -13.31 -6.75 -32.14
N GLU A 62 -13.40 -5.88 -31.15
CA GLU A 62 -12.88 -4.52 -31.19
C GLU A 62 -12.12 -4.24 -29.90
N LYS A 63 -10.91 -3.72 -30.02
CA LYS A 63 -10.07 -3.37 -28.88
C LYS A 63 -10.09 -1.89 -28.61
N SER A 64 -10.00 -1.51 -27.33
CA SER A 64 -9.81 -0.11 -26.93
C SER A 64 -8.45 0.42 -27.43
N PRO A 65 -8.40 1.65 -27.97
CA PRO A 65 -7.13 2.31 -28.32
C PRO A 65 -6.26 2.58 -27.07
N HIS A 66 -6.82 2.47 -25.89
CA HIS A 66 -6.14 2.64 -24.61
C HIS A 66 -5.67 1.33 -23.99
N ARG A 67 -5.75 0.22 -24.71
CA ARG A 67 -5.25 -1.07 -24.24
C ARG A 67 -3.73 -1.14 -24.33
N ASN A 68 -3.09 -1.51 -23.21
CA ASN A 68 -1.70 -1.93 -23.19
C ASN A 68 -1.63 -3.42 -23.57
N GLU A 69 -1.23 -3.70 -24.81
CA GLU A 69 -1.15 -5.07 -25.34
C GLU A 69 0.16 -5.79 -24.97
N GLU A 70 1.16 -5.04 -24.49
CA GLU A 70 2.48 -5.58 -24.15
C GLU A 70 2.54 -6.18 -22.73
N LEU A 71 1.50 -5.96 -21.92
CA LEU A 71 1.46 -6.49 -20.56
C LEU A 71 1.40 -8.02 -20.54
N ASP A 72 2.33 -8.64 -19.81
CA ASP A 72 2.22 -10.08 -19.51
C ASP A 72 0.98 -10.38 -18.68
N LEU A 73 0.14 -11.28 -19.16
CA LEU A 73 -1.10 -11.68 -18.49
C LEU A 73 -0.86 -12.31 -17.10
N ALA A 74 0.35 -12.78 -16.81
CA ALA A 74 0.71 -13.26 -15.48
C ALA A 74 0.55 -12.16 -14.43
N TYR A 75 0.84 -10.91 -14.78
CA TYR A 75 0.69 -9.77 -13.85
C TYR A 75 -0.78 -9.44 -13.53
N LEU A 76 -1.67 -9.60 -14.51
CA LEU A 76 -3.12 -9.49 -14.26
C LEU A 76 -3.64 -10.65 -13.40
N ARG A 77 -3.21 -11.88 -13.71
CA ARG A 77 -3.67 -13.10 -13.02
C ARG A 77 -3.18 -13.18 -11.57
N SER A 78 -2.01 -12.64 -11.27
CA SER A 78 -1.46 -12.56 -9.91
C SER A 78 -1.96 -11.35 -9.13
N GLY A 79 -2.50 -10.33 -9.82
CA GLY A 79 -2.92 -9.07 -9.21
C GLY A 79 -1.77 -8.10 -8.93
N ILE A 80 -0.55 -8.39 -9.41
CA ILE A 80 0.59 -7.47 -9.30
C ILE A 80 0.30 -6.16 -10.04
N ALA A 81 -0.32 -6.27 -11.23
CA ALA A 81 -0.67 -5.13 -12.07
C ALA A 81 -2.09 -5.32 -12.62
N ASP A 82 -3.08 -5.31 -11.74
CA ASP A 82 -4.48 -5.64 -12.06
C ASP A 82 -5.19 -4.57 -12.92
N LEU A 83 -4.58 -3.39 -13.10
CA LEU A 83 -5.01 -2.35 -14.02
C LEU A 83 -3.98 -2.11 -15.16
N GLY A 84 -2.93 -2.92 -15.23
CA GLY A 84 -1.81 -2.73 -16.17
C GLY A 84 -2.18 -2.91 -17.64
N HIS A 85 -3.33 -3.52 -17.95
CA HIS A 85 -3.88 -3.62 -19.31
C HIS A 85 -4.46 -2.30 -19.85
N LEU A 86 -4.65 -1.29 -18.98
CA LEU A 86 -5.07 0.06 -19.34
C LEU A 86 -3.85 0.97 -19.46
N ALA A 87 -3.78 1.79 -20.50
CA ALA A 87 -2.71 2.77 -20.69
C ALA A 87 -2.62 3.73 -19.49
N TYR A 88 -1.40 4.05 -19.05
CA TYR A 88 -1.17 4.76 -17.80
C TYR A 88 -1.89 6.11 -17.67
N PRO A 89 -1.95 7.00 -18.71
CA PRO A 89 -2.74 8.23 -18.62
C PRO A 89 -4.22 7.98 -18.32
N GLU A 90 -4.78 6.88 -18.83
CA GLU A 90 -6.18 6.52 -18.56
C GLU A 90 -6.36 5.92 -17.16
N GLN A 91 -5.33 5.25 -16.60
CA GLN A 91 -5.33 4.85 -15.20
C GLN A 91 -5.47 6.06 -14.27
N LEU A 92 -4.76 7.15 -14.56
CA LEU A 92 -4.83 8.38 -13.76
C LEU A 92 -6.23 9.03 -13.81
N LYS A 93 -6.87 9.05 -14.97
CA LYS A 93 -8.26 9.51 -15.13
C LYS A 93 -9.25 8.63 -14.38
N PHE A 94 -9.08 7.31 -14.49
CA PHE A 94 -9.90 6.33 -13.78
C PHE A 94 -9.83 6.53 -12.25
N LYS A 95 -8.63 6.74 -11.71
CA LYS A 95 -8.42 6.98 -10.28
C LYS A 95 -9.04 8.30 -9.79
N ALA A 96 -8.91 9.37 -10.58
CA ALA A 96 -9.57 10.65 -10.29
C ALA A 96 -11.12 10.48 -10.29
N LYS A 97 -11.65 9.73 -11.26
CA LYS A 97 -13.08 9.40 -11.32
C LYS A 97 -13.55 8.63 -10.08
N GLN A 98 -12.77 7.67 -9.58
CA GLN A 98 -13.11 6.93 -8.35
C GLN A 98 -13.27 7.86 -7.15
N VAL A 99 -12.37 8.85 -6.99
CA VAL A 99 -12.48 9.86 -5.91
C VAL A 99 -13.76 10.67 -6.07
N LYS A 100 -14.00 11.20 -7.27
CA LYS A 100 -15.20 11.99 -7.57
C LYS A 100 -16.49 11.20 -7.29
N ASP A 101 -16.57 9.98 -7.79
CA ASP A 101 -17.74 9.10 -7.60
C ASP A 101 -17.97 8.76 -6.12
N SER A 102 -16.90 8.57 -5.35
CA SER A 102 -16.99 8.28 -3.91
C SER A 102 -17.48 9.49 -3.12
N LEU A 103 -16.97 10.68 -3.40
CA LEU A 103 -17.44 11.93 -2.78
C LEU A 103 -18.91 12.16 -3.07
N TYR A 104 -19.34 11.94 -4.30
CA TYR A 104 -20.75 12.06 -4.68
C TYR A 104 -21.64 11.05 -3.96
N LYS A 105 -21.31 9.75 -4.07
CA LYS A 105 -22.16 8.66 -3.57
C LYS A 105 -22.21 8.58 -2.06
N MET A 106 -21.09 8.82 -1.37
CA MET A 106 -20.97 8.61 0.07
C MET A 106 -21.17 9.91 0.87
N ALA A 107 -20.75 11.05 0.35
CA ALA A 107 -20.81 12.34 1.04
C ALA A 107 -21.81 13.32 0.43
N GLY A 108 -22.41 13.01 -0.73
CA GLY A 108 -23.34 13.90 -1.42
C GLY A 108 -22.69 15.18 -1.98
N ILE A 109 -21.35 15.15 -2.16
CA ILE A 109 -20.59 16.31 -2.65
C ILE A 109 -20.58 16.30 -4.17
N THR A 110 -21.16 17.34 -4.78
CA THR A 110 -21.33 17.46 -6.24
C THR A 110 -20.47 18.55 -6.88
N ASP A 111 -20.06 19.53 -6.11
CA ASP A 111 -19.42 20.79 -6.54
C ASP A 111 -17.90 20.81 -6.32
N MET A 112 -17.32 19.73 -5.77
CA MET A 112 -15.87 19.61 -5.59
C MET A 112 -15.21 19.25 -6.91
N GLU A 113 -14.32 20.11 -7.37
CA GLU A 113 -13.40 19.78 -8.47
C GLU A 113 -12.36 18.77 -7.98
N VAL A 114 -12.29 17.63 -8.66
CA VAL A 114 -11.26 16.61 -8.43
C VAL A 114 -10.22 16.71 -9.54
N PRO A 115 -8.99 17.12 -9.21
CA PRO A 115 -7.92 17.21 -10.20
C PRO A 115 -7.53 15.86 -10.78
N LEU A 116 -6.79 15.86 -11.87
CA LEU A 116 -6.15 14.63 -12.38
C LEU A 116 -5.24 14.04 -11.30
N THR A 117 -5.22 12.73 -11.22
CA THR A 117 -4.36 11.99 -10.27
C THR A 117 -2.89 12.31 -10.53
N LEU A 118 -2.14 12.68 -9.49
CA LEU A 118 -0.68 12.81 -9.57
C LEU A 118 -0.07 11.43 -9.83
N GLY A 119 0.71 11.32 -10.87
CA GLY A 119 1.32 10.06 -11.32
C GLY A 119 2.84 10.10 -11.36
N MET A 120 3.42 9.00 -11.88
CA MET A 120 4.85 8.80 -12.08
C MET A 120 5.21 8.93 -13.56
N ASP A 121 6.41 9.40 -13.83
CA ASP A 121 6.98 9.39 -15.20
C ASP A 121 7.32 7.94 -15.63
N HIS A 122 7.80 7.12 -14.68
CA HIS A 122 8.10 5.69 -14.87
C HIS A 122 7.23 4.84 -13.93
N PRO A 123 5.99 4.51 -14.33
CA PRO A 123 5.00 3.89 -13.45
C PRO A 123 5.21 2.37 -13.26
N VAL A 124 6.46 1.92 -13.25
CA VAL A 124 6.89 0.53 -13.04
C VAL A 124 8.14 0.52 -12.18
N GLN A 125 8.54 -0.64 -11.66
CA GLN A 125 9.80 -0.83 -10.91
C GLN A 125 9.95 0.10 -9.69
N TYR A 126 8.86 0.55 -9.11
CA TYR A 126 8.83 1.54 -8.04
C TYR A 126 8.81 0.95 -6.62
N ARG A 127 8.39 -0.32 -6.47
CA ARG A 127 8.27 -0.90 -5.12
C ARG A 127 9.62 -1.17 -4.51
N ASN A 128 9.85 -0.58 -3.35
CA ASN A 128 11.08 -0.72 -2.56
C ASN A 128 11.03 -1.90 -1.56
N LYS A 129 9.96 -2.71 -1.58
CA LYS A 129 9.78 -3.87 -0.70
C LYS A 129 9.04 -4.98 -1.43
N ALA A 130 9.61 -6.18 -1.41
CA ALA A 130 9.00 -7.42 -1.85
C ALA A 130 8.66 -8.32 -0.66
N GLN A 131 7.52 -9.02 -0.74
CA GLN A 131 7.14 -10.09 0.19
C GLN A 131 6.73 -11.28 -0.66
N VAL A 132 7.64 -12.22 -0.84
CA VAL A 132 7.54 -13.25 -1.87
C VAL A 132 7.43 -14.63 -1.22
N PRO A 133 6.35 -15.40 -1.48
CA PRO A 133 6.26 -16.77 -1.00
C PRO A 133 7.27 -17.68 -1.70
N VAL A 134 7.76 -18.67 -0.95
CA VAL A 134 8.65 -19.71 -1.45
C VAL A 134 7.92 -21.04 -1.39
N ARG A 135 7.70 -21.67 -2.53
CA ARG A 135 6.94 -22.92 -2.63
C ARG A 135 7.62 -23.89 -3.58
N ARG A 136 7.20 -25.16 -3.53
CA ARG A 136 7.59 -26.15 -4.51
C ARG A 136 6.61 -26.16 -5.67
N VAL A 137 7.08 -25.91 -6.88
CA VAL A 137 6.30 -25.97 -8.12
C VAL A 137 6.99 -26.92 -9.08
N ASN A 138 6.27 -27.91 -9.57
CA ASN A 138 6.81 -28.95 -10.47
C ASN A 138 8.12 -29.58 -9.96
N GLY A 139 8.20 -29.85 -8.65
CA GLY A 139 9.37 -30.47 -8.01
C GLY A 139 10.51 -29.53 -7.65
N GLN A 140 10.47 -28.26 -8.06
CA GLN A 140 11.53 -27.28 -7.79
C GLN A 140 11.09 -26.21 -6.79
N VAL A 141 12.05 -25.60 -6.09
CA VAL A 141 11.83 -24.43 -5.25
C VAL A 141 11.63 -23.22 -6.17
N GLU A 142 10.52 -22.54 -6.01
CA GLU A 142 10.18 -21.36 -6.78
C GLU A 142 9.75 -20.18 -5.89
N THR A 143 9.95 -18.99 -6.43
CA THR A 143 9.44 -17.73 -5.90
C THR A 143 8.48 -17.11 -6.93
N GLY A 144 7.47 -16.42 -6.45
CA GLY A 144 6.47 -15.83 -7.33
C GLY A 144 5.33 -15.23 -6.54
N PHE A 145 4.16 -15.13 -7.16
CA PHE A 145 2.93 -14.71 -6.48
C PHE A 145 1.83 -15.76 -6.65
N PHE A 146 0.88 -15.74 -5.74
CA PHE A 146 -0.31 -16.56 -5.89
C PHE A 146 -1.23 -16.00 -6.98
N ARG A 147 -1.85 -16.90 -7.75
CA ARG A 147 -2.97 -16.53 -8.61
C ARG A 147 -4.07 -15.92 -7.74
N LYS A 148 -4.74 -14.89 -8.22
CA LYS A 148 -5.91 -14.30 -7.55
C LYS A 148 -6.89 -15.38 -7.10
N ASN A 149 -7.38 -15.28 -5.88
CA ASN A 149 -8.33 -16.21 -5.26
C ASN A 149 -7.86 -17.68 -5.24
N SER A 150 -6.54 -17.91 -5.20
CA SER A 150 -5.93 -19.24 -5.17
C SER A 150 -4.69 -19.23 -4.28
N HIS A 151 -4.25 -20.42 -3.86
CA HIS A 151 -2.94 -20.66 -3.24
C HIS A 151 -1.95 -21.28 -4.24
N ASP A 152 -2.27 -21.27 -5.54
CA ASP A 152 -1.36 -21.76 -6.58
C ASP A 152 -0.31 -20.72 -6.87
N LEU A 153 0.96 -21.04 -6.57
CA LEU A 153 2.09 -20.16 -6.86
C LEU A 153 2.33 -20.12 -8.38
N MET A 154 2.36 -18.93 -8.91
CA MET A 154 2.84 -18.64 -10.26
C MET A 154 4.32 -18.19 -10.13
N PRO A 155 5.28 -18.96 -10.65
CA PRO A 155 6.68 -18.54 -10.70
C PRO A 155 6.81 -17.25 -11.51
N ILE A 156 7.45 -16.26 -10.93
CA ILE A 156 7.68 -14.95 -11.56
C ILE A 156 9.10 -14.53 -11.20
N GLU A 157 9.88 -14.12 -12.18
CA GLU A 157 11.27 -13.67 -12.01
C GLU A 157 11.42 -12.15 -12.14
N ASP A 158 10.60 -11.53 -13.01
CA ASP A 158 10.45 -10.08 -13.14
C ASP A 158 9.10 -9.67 -12.58
N PHE A 159 9.12 -8.93 -11.48
CA PHE A 159 7.90 -8.52 -10.80
C PHE A 159 7.36 -7.17 -11.31
N TYR A 160 7.76 -6.72 -12.47
CA TYR A 160 7.23 -5.58 -13.22
C TYR A 160 7.17 -4.25 -12.44
N ILE A 161 6.56 -4.26 -11.26
CA ILE A 161 6.40 -3.06 -10.41
C ILE A 161 7.43 -2.97 -9.28
N GLN A 162 8.27 -3.99 -9.10
CA GLN A 162 9.30 -3.99 -8.05
C GLN A 162 10.65 -3.50 -8.59
N ASP A 163 11.45 -2.91 -7.69
CA ASP A 163 12.82 -2.54 -7.96
C ASP A 163 13.61 -3.75 -8.48
N PRO A 164 14.29 -3.66 -9.66
CA PRO A 164 14.98 -4.79 -10.25
C PRO A 164 16.09 -5.38 -9.37
N VAL A 165 16.71 -4.59 -8.50
CA VAL A 165 17.72 -5.08 -7.55
C VAL A 165 17.07 -6.01 -6.53
N ILE A 166 15.85 -5.71 -6.10
CA ILE A 166 15.08 -6.59 -5.21
C ILE A 166 14.80 -7.93 -5.90
N ASP A 167 14.40 -7.91 -7.17
CA ASP A 167 14.16 -9.15 -7.93
C ASP A 167 15.44 -10.00 -8.04
N GLN A 168 16.59 -9.36 -8.30
CA GLN A 168 17.88 -10.05 -8.34
C GLN A 168 18.24 -10.70 -6.99
N VAL A 169 17.99 -10.01 -5.87
CA VAL A 169 18.23 -10.56 -4.53
C VAL A 169 17.30 -11.74 -4.25
N VAL A 170 16.01 -11.63 -4.60
CA VAL A 170 15.04 -12.73 -4.45
C VAL A 170 15.46 -13.96 -5.25
N LEU A 171 15.89 -13.80 -6.49
CA LEU A 171 16.34 -14.89 -7.35
C LEU A 171 17.61 -15.54 -6.81
N ALA A 172 18.57 -14.74 -6.36
CA ALA A 172 19.80 -15.26 -5.73
C ALA A 172 19.47 -16.06 -4.45
N LEU A 173 18.55 -15.58 -3.62
CA LEU A 173 18.08 -16.31 -2.44
C LEU A 173 17.38 -17.62 -2.83
N ARG A 174 16.52 -17.62 -3.83
CA ARG A 174 15.90 -18.85 -4.37
C ARG A 174 16.96 -19.88 -4.75
N ASP A 175 17.97 -19.46 -5.48
CA ASP A 175 19.02 -20.36 -5.96
C ASP A 175 19.92 -20.86 -4.81
N LEU A 176 20.19 -20.03 -3.79
CA LEU A 176 20.86 -20.45 -2.57
C LEU A 176 20.01 -21.45 -1.75
N ILE A 177 18.69 -21.23 -1.64
CA ILE A 177 17.78 -22.18 -1.00
C ILE A 177 17.81 -23.54 -1.69
N ARG A 178 17.84 -23.56 -3.03
CA ARG A 178 18.03 -24.79 -3.82
C ARG A 178 19.37 -25.46 -3.52
N ARG A 179 20.44 -24.69 -3.57
CA ARG A 179 21.82 -25.17 -3.37
C ARG A 179 22.06 -25.75 -1.97
N PHE A 180 21.49 -25.13 -0.94
CA PHE A 180 21.60 -25.61 0.44
C PHE A 180 20.52 -26.62 0.83
N ASP A 181 19.69 -27.05 -0.11
CA ASP A 181 18.57 -27.98 0.08
C ASP A 181 17.63 -27.57 1.23
N LEU A 182 17.41 -26.28 1.40
CA LEU A 182 16.43 -25.76 2.37
C LEU A 182 15.02 -26.02 1.86
N LYS A 183 14.19 -26.62 2.70
CA LYS A 183 12.85 -27.03 2.29
C LYS A 183 11.90 -25.85 2.28
N PRO A 184 11.22 -25.55 1.15
CA PRO A 184 10.14 -24.58 1.14
C PRO A 184 8.95 -25.07 1.96
N TYR A 185 8.16 -24.14 2.49
CA TYR A 185 6.97 -24.46 3.26
C TYR A 185 5.87 -25.06 2.34
N ASP A 186 5.28 -26.14 2.83
CA ASP A 186 4.11 -26.77 2.24
C ASP A 186 2.90 -26.52 3.16
N GLU A 187 1.90 -25.79 2.65
CA GLU A 187 0.72 -25.41 3.43
C GLU A 187 -0.21 -26.61 3.73
N LYS A 188 -0.24 -27.61 2.83
CA LYS A 188 -1.08 -28.80 3.00
C LYS A 188 -0.51 -29.72 4.06
N GLU A 189 0.80 -29.96 4.00
CA GLU A 189 1.52 -30.82 4.95
C GLU A 189 1.95 -30.08 6.21
N GLN A 190 1.79 -28.74 6.26
CA GLN A 190 2.28 -27.88 7.35
C GLN A 190 3.74 -28.15 7.72
N SER A 191 4.56 -28.37 6.71
CA SER A 191 5.95 -28.79 6.84
C SER A 191 6.87 -27.91 5.99
N GLY A 192 8.17 -28.06 6.19
CA GLY A 192 9.19 -27.25 5.52
C GLY A 192 9.73 -26.15 6.42
N LEU A 193 10.62 -25.34 5.91
CA LEU A 193 11.35 -24.31 6.66
C LEU A 193 11.08 -22.89 6.16
N ILE A 194 11.28 -22.63 4.89
CA ILE A 194 11.23 -21.29 4.32
C ILE A 194 9.82 -21.00 3.81
N ARG A 195 9.16 -20.04 4.43
CA ARG A 195 7.79 -19.60 4.07
C ARG A 195 7.80 -18.50 3.03
N ASN A 196 8.52 -17.41 3.34
CA ASN A 196 8.57 -16.20 2.54
C ASN A 196 9.97 -15.60 2.58
N LEU A 197 10.30 -14.88 1.53
CA LEU A 197 11.42 -13.95 1.48
C LEU A 197 10.86 -12.54 1.48
N VAL A 198 11.41 -11.68 2.34
CA VAL A 198 11.10 -10.27 2.32
C VAL A 198 12.38 -9.52 2.05
N VAL A 199 12.38 -8.68 1.01
CA VAL A 199 13.52 -7.85 0.64
C VAL A 199 13.06 -6.41 0.59
N ARG A 200 13.77 -5.55 1.30
CA ARG A 200 13.54 -4.11 1.32
C ARG A 200 14.80 -3.40 0.85
N ARG A 201 14.65 -2.40 0.00
CA ARG A 201 15.75 -1.55 -0.45
C ARG A 201 15.41 -0.08 -0.21
N GLY A 202 16.30 0.65 0.46
CA GLY A 202 16.17 2.09 0.57
C GLY A 202 16.22 2.73 -0.81
N TYR A 203 15.22 3.56 -1.12
CA TYR A 203 15.10 4.21 -2.43
C TYR A 203 16.25 5.20 -2.66
N HIS A 204 16.52 6.07 -1.68
CA HIS A 204 17.60 7.04 -1.76
C HIS A 204 18.95 6.45 -1.34
N SER A 205 18.99 5.60 -0.32
CA SER A 205 20.24 5.05 0.23
C SER A 205 20.79 3.87 -0.57
N GLY A 206 19.91 3.07 -1.18
CA GLY A 206 20.29 1.80 -1.79
C GLY A 206 20.59 0.67 -0.81
N GLU A 207 20.53 0.90 0.50
CA GLU A 207 20.72 -0.13 1.52
C GLU A 207 19.66 -1.23 1.42
N ILE A 208 20.09 -2.48 1.61
CA ILE A 208 19.19 -3.64 1.47
C ILE A 208 19.05 -4.37 2.81
N MET A 209 17.81 -4.70 3.15
CA MET A 209 17.43 -5.63 4.21
C MET A 209 16.80 -6.88 3.60
N VAL A 210 17.28 -8.04 4.07
CA VAL A 210 16.70 -9.34 3.74
C VAL A 210 16.08 -9.95 5.00
N ILE A 211 14.86 -10.46 4.90
CA ILE A 211 14.18 -11.17 5.99
C ILE A 211 13.82 -12.56 5.50
N LEU A 212 14.35 -13.57 6.17
CA LEU A 212 13.96 -14.96 5.98
C LEU A 212 12.80 -15.28 6.92
N VAL A 213 11.62 -15.54 6.38
CA VAL A 213 10.47 -15.98 7.18
C VAL A 213 10.47 -17.50 7.23
N THR A 214 10.63 -18.06 8.43
CA THR A 214 10.83 -19.48 8.64
C THR A 214 9.82 -20.05 9.63
N THR A 215 9.59 -21.37 9.57
CA THR A 215 8.71 -22.07 10.51
C THR A 215 9.37 -22.36 11.85
N ARG A 216 10.69 -22.31 11.92
CA ARG A 216 11.50 -22.62 13.11
C ARG A 216 12.82 -21.85 13.12
N PRO A 217 13.47 -21.69 14.28
CA PRO A 217 14.68 -20.89 14.44
C PRO A 217 15.90 -21.40 13.67
N LYS A 218 16.08 -22.75 13.62
CA LYS A 218 17.31 -23.33 13.06
C LYS A 218 17.27 -23.38 11.55
N ILE A 219 18.22 -22.70 10.91
CA ILE A 219 18.49 -22.73 9.47
C ILE A 219 19.86 -23.41 9.28
N PHE A 220 19.90 -24.49 8.52
CA PHE A 220 21.16 -25.22 8.27
C PHE A 220 22.09 -24.37 7.39
N ARG A 221 23.34 -24.21 7.81
CA ARG A 221 24.38 -23.45 7.10
C ARG A 221 24.00 -22.00 6.78
N VAL A 222 23.25 -21.36 7.63
CA VAL A 222 22.77 -19.98 7.41
C VAL A 222 23.94 -18.99 7.23
N ASP A 223 25.04 -19.15 7.97
CA ASP A 223 26.21 -18.27 7.86
C ASP A 223 26.85 -18.34 6.46
N GLN A 224 26.96 -19.54 5.90
CA GLN A 224 27.49 -19.73 4.54
C GLN A 224 26.54 -19.15 3.47
N LEU A 225 25.23 -19.29 3.67
CA LEU A 225 24.23 -18.69 2.80
C LEU A 225 24.35 -17.16 2.79
N ILE A 226 24.43 -16.56 3.99
CA ILE A 226 24.58 -15.12 4.17
C ILE A 226 25.89 -14.62 3.56
N GLU A 227 27.01 -15.29 3.82
CA GLU A 227 28.33 -14.94 3.25
C GLU A 227 28.28 -14.87 1.72
N GLN A 228 27.69 -15.88 1.07
CA GLN A 228 27.54 -15.89 -0.38
C GLN A 228 26.63 -14.78 -0.88
N LEU A 229 25.51 -14.52 -0.19
CA LEU A 229 24.57 -13.47 -0.54
C LEU A 229 25.22 -12.08 -0.48
N ILE A 230 25.93 -11.78 0.61
CA ILE A 230 26.60 -10.48 0.83
C ILE A 230 27.72 -10.26 -0.18
N LYS A 231 28.46 -11.32 -0.54
CA LYS A 231 29.50 -11.24 -1.56
C LYS A 231 28.95 -10.77 -2.91
N HIS A 232 27.73 -11.19 -3.27
CA HIS A 232 27.06 -10.77 -4.50
C HIS A 232 26.37 -9.42 -4.37
N PHE A 233 25.86 -9.09 -3.18
CA PHE A 233 25.11 -7.85 -2.89
C PHE A 233 25.70 -7.12 -1.68
N PRO A 234 26.81 -6.37 -1.85
CA PRO A 234 27.48 -5.66 -0.74
C PRO A 234 26.60 -4.56 -0.09
N ALA A 235 25.54 -4.14 -0.79
CA ALA A 235 24.58 -3.17 -0.25
C ALA A 235 23.66 -3.76 0.84
N ILE A 236 23.68 -5.06 1.08
CA ILE A 236 22.96 -5.69 2.19
C ILE A 236 23.59 -5.26 3.52
N LYS A 237 22.82 -4.52 4.32
CA LYS A 237 23.22 -4.03 5.65
C LYS A 237 22.55 -4.79 6.77
N SER A 238 21.50 -5.53 6.47
CA SER A 238 20.70 -6.28 7.44
C SER A 238 20.21 -7.60 6.85
N VAL A 239 20.44 -8.68 7.56
CA VAL A 239 19.77 -9.98 7.31
C VAL A 239 19.08 -10.39 8.60
N MET A 240 17.78 -10.53 8.55
CA MET A 240 16.94 -10.88 9.67
C MET A 240 16.24 -12.21 9.45
N GLN A 241 15.85 -12.84 10.53
CA GLN A 241 14.94 -13.97 10.54
C GLN A 241 13.67 -13.57 11.29
N ASN A 242 12.52 -13.86 10.70
CA ASN A 242 11.24 -13.86 11.39
C ASN A 242 10.74 -15.29 11.48
N ILE A 243 10.29 -15.71 12.67
CA ILE A 243 9.80 -17.07 12.90
C ILE A 243 8.28 -17.01 12.96
N ASN A 244 7.65 -17.70 12.01
CA ASN A 244 6.22 -17.85 11.93
C ASN A 244 5.86 -19.33 11.82
N ASP A 245 5.58 -19.95 12.96
CA ASP A 245 5.20 -21.34 13.10
C ASP A 245 3.67 -21.57 13.03
N GLN A 246 2.90 -20.50 12.90
CA GLN A 246 1.44 -20.53 12.92
C GLN A 246 0.86 -20.89 11.55
N ASN A 247 -0.26 -21.62 11.57
CA ASN A 247 -1.09 -21.82 10.37
C ASN A 247 -1.95 -20.56 10.12
N THR A 248 -1.36 -19.58 9.46
CA THR A 248 -1.97 -18.25 9.21
C THR A 248 -1.55 -17.70 7.88
N ASN A 249 -2.38 -16.82 7.32
CA ASN A 249 -2.05 -16.02 6.13
C ASN A 249 -1.15 -14.81 6.45
N ALA A 250 -0.93 -14.49 7.73
CA ALA A 250 0.02 -13.46 8.11
C ALA A 250 1.43 -13.89 7.72
N ILE A 251 2.20 -12.95 7.13
CA ILE A 251 3.57 -13.24 6.71
C ILE A 251 4.47 -13.38 7.93
N PHE A 252 4.40 -12.42 8.87
CA PHE A 252 5.28 -12.38 10.03
C PHE A 252 4.65 -13.04 11.27
N GLY A 253 5.49 -13.80 11.99
CA GLY A 253 5.26 -14.21 13.35
C GLY A 253 5.78 -13.17 14.34
N LYS A 254 5.82 -13.56 15.63
CA LYS A 254 6.17 -12.64 16.72
C LYS A 254 7.68 -12.57 17.01
N GLU A 255 8.44 -13.61 16.70
CA GLU A 255 9.85 -13.72 17.06
C GLU A 255 10.73 -13.19 15.91
N TRP A 256 11.66 -12.31 16.26
CA TRP A 256 12.63 -11.70 15.36
C TRP A 256 14.04 -11.96 15.81
N ARG A 257 14.96 -12.19 14.88
CA ARG A 257 16.39 -12.36 15.11
C ARG A 257 17.19 -11.63 14.05
N THR A 258 18.27 -10.99 14.45
CA THR A 258 19.27 -10.45 13.53
C THR A 258 20.30 -11.54 13.24
N LEU A 259 20.45 -11.91 11.98
CA LEU A 259 21.42 -12.90 11.54
C LEU A 259 22.73 -12.27 11.07
N TYR A 260 22.64 -11.04 10.52
CA TYR A 260 23.80 -10.28 10.04
C TYR A 260 23.53 -8.78 10.07
N GLY A 261 24.55 -8.02 10.41
CA GLY A 261 24.51 -6.56 10.38
C GLY A 261 23.58 -5.97 11.44
N GLN A 262 22.83 -4.94 11.04
CA GLN A 262 21.92 -4.22 11.91
C GLN A 262 20.50 -4.78 11.77
N ASP A 263 19.63 -4.48 12.72
CA ASP A 263 18.20 -4.80 12.68
C ASP A 263 17.34 -3.77 11.92
N TYR A 264 18.01 -2.85 11.21
CA TYR A 264 17.41 -1.81 10.39
C TYR A 264 18.24 -1.50 9.13
N ILE A 265 17.62 -0.81 8.20
CA ILE A 265 18.30 -0.05 7.13
C ILE A 265 17.94 1.42 7.27
N THR A 266 18.76 2.29 6.67
CA THR A 266 18.50 3.73 6.62
C THR A 266 18.00 4.12 5.23
N ASP A 267 17.00 4.98 5.17
CA ASP A 267 16.56 5.64 3.94
C ASP A 267 16.16 7.09 4.23
N GLN A 268 15.88 7.86 3.20
CA GLN A 268 15.44 9.25 3.30
C GLN A 268 14.01 9.43 2.83
N MET A 269 13.29 10.34 3.48
CA MET A 269 11.95 10.79 3.10
C MET A 269 11.83 12.28 3.39
N LEU A 270 11.53 13.09 2.35
CA LEU A 270 11.40 14.55 2.48
C LEU A 270 12.60 15.21 3.22
N GLY A 271 13.80 14.75 2.90
CA GLY A 271 15.04 15.31 3.45
C GLY A 271 15.40 14.91 4.88
N ASN A 272 14.65 14.00 5.51
CA ASN A 272 15.00 13.42 6.81
C ASN A 272 15.46 11.97 6.64
N ASP A 273 16.39 11.56 7.51
CA ASP A 273 16.86 10.19 7.60
C ASP A 273 15.94 9.35 8.49
N PHE A 274 15.62 8.13 8.04
CA PHE A 274 14.81 7.18 8.79
C PHE A 274 15.51 5.85 8.93
N GLN A 275 15.60 5.36 10.16
CA GLN A 275 15.91 3.95 10.42
C GLN A 275 14.63 3.15 10.31
N ILE A 276 14.67 2.10 9.48
CA ILE A 276 13.52 1.26 9.14
C ILE A 276 13.82 -0.15 9.60
N SER A 277 13.19 -0.58 10.69
CA SER A 277 13.34 -1.94 11.23
C SER A 277 12.57 -2.97 10.39
N GLY A 278 12.84 -4.25 10.61
CA GLY A 278 12.17 -5.35 9.89
C GLY A 278 10.64 -5.27 9.93
N PRO A 279 10.01 -5.16 11.11
CA PRO A 279 8.56 -5.07 11.24
C PRO A 279 7.97 -3.70 10.86
N ALA A 280 8.79 -2.65 10.74
CA ALA A 280 8.29 -1.30 10.53
C ALA A 280 7.52 -1.15 9.22
N PHE A 281 6.42 -0.41 9.30
CA PHE A 281 5.73 0.09 8.11
C PHE A 281 6.53 1.27 7.52
N TYR A 282 6.74 1.24 6.23
CA TYR A 282 7.33 2.32 5.44
C TYR A 282 6.73 2.25 4.04
N GLN A 283 6.40 3.38 3.45
CA GLN A 283 5.73 3.42 2.14
C GLN A 283 6.57 2.72 1.06
N VAL A 284 5.93 1.87 0.28
CA VAL A 284 6.63 1.01 -0.70
C VAL A 284 7.00 1.72 -2.00
N ASN A 285 6.47 2.91 -2.23
CA ASN A 285 6.80 3.78 -3.37
C ASN A 285 7.24 5.13 -2.81
N THR A 286 8.55 5.30 -2.60
CA THR A 286 9.10 6.47 -1.94
C THR A 286 8.85 7.75 -2.75
N GLU A 287 9.04 7.73 -4.07
CA GLU A 287 8.81 8.90 -4.93
C GLU A 287 7.37 9.44 -4.76
N MET A 288 6.39 8.55 -4.84
CA MET A 288 5.00 8.96 -4.74
C MET A 288 4.56 9.22 -3.29
N ALA A 289 5.19 8.58 -2.31
CA ALA A 289 4.96 8.89 -0.90
C ALA A 289 5.43 10.31 -0.56
N GLU A 290 6.58 10.73 -1.10
CA GLU A 290 7.05 12.10 -0.95
C GLU A 290 6.08 13.12 -1.58
N LYS A 291 5.55 12.85 -2.78
CA LYS A 291 4.50 13.68 -3.41
C LYS A 291 3.21 13.69 -2.58
N LEU A 292 2.79 12.53 -2.07
CA LEU A 292 1.60 12.37 -1.23
C LEU A 292 1.70 13.20 0.05
N TYR A 293 2.79 13.05 0.78
CA TYR A 293 3.02 13.75 2.04
C TYR A 293 3.24 15.24 1.82
N GLN A 294 3.99 15.63 0.78
CA GLN A 294 4.16 17.03 0.43
C GLN A 294 2.82 17.69 0.10
N THR A 295 1.94 17.01 -0.62
CA THR A 295 0.58 17.50 -0.91
C THR A 295 -0.22 17.74 0.37
N ALA A 296 -0.14 16.83 1.35
CA ALA A 296 -0.81 16.99 2.64
C ALA A 296 -0.23 18.16 3.44
N ILE A 297 1.07 18.34 3.42
CA ILE A 297 1.78 19.45 4.08
C ILE A 297 1.37 20.77 3.43
N ASP A 298 1.39 20.86 2.11
CA ASP A 298 0.98 22.05 1.35
C ASP A 298 -0.50 22.40 1.59
N PHE A 299 -1.37 21.40 1.68
CA PHE A 299 -2.78 21.62 1.99
C PHE A 299 -2.99 22.14 3.41
N ALA A 300 -2.21 21.65 4.36
CA ALA A 300 -2.30 22.08 5.74
C ALA A 300 -1.79 23.52 5.97
N ASP A 301 -1.01 24.08 5.04
CA ASP A 301 -0.49 25.46 5.06
C ASP A 301 0.08 25.81 6.44
N LEU A 302 1.09 25.04 6.87
CA LEU A 302 1.65 25.10 8.22
C LEU A 302 2.68 26.22 8.36
N GLY A 303 2.70 26.88 9.52
CA GLY A 303 3.65 27.94 9.88
C GLY A 303 4.29 27.72 11.25
N GLU A 304 5.24 28.59 11.60
CA GLU A 304 6.09 28.48 12.81
C GLU A 304 5.31 28.48 14.13
N GLU A 305 4.09 29.01 14.15
CA GLU A 305 3.23 29.04 15.35
C GLU A 305 2.31 27.82 15.46
N ASP A 306 2.27 26.97 14.43
CA ASP A 306 1.36 25.83 14.42
C ASP A 306 1.78 24.74 15.41
N VAL A 307 0.80 24.18 16.08
CA VAL A 307 0.89 22.98 16.89
C VAL A 307 0.15 21.86 16.13
N VAL A 308 0.88 20.84 15.75
CA VAL A 308 0.41 19.80 14.84
C VAL A 308 0.26 18.47 15.55
N ILE A 309 -0.89 17.80 15.35
CA ILE A 309 -1.04 16.40 15.70
C ILE A 309 -0.74 15.54 14.47
N ASP A 310 0.14 14.55 14.63
CA ASP A 310 0.41 13.47 13.69
C ASP A 310 -0.27 12.19 14.21
N ALA A 311 -1.50 11.95 13.75
CA ALA A 311 -2.28 10.79 14.16
C ALA A 311 -1.99 9.58 13.26
N TYR A 312 -1.83 8.42 13.87
CA TYR A 312 -1.33 7.19 13.22
C TYR A 312 0.11 7.39 12.70
N SER A 313 0.98 7.93 13.57
CA SER A 313 2.29 8.45 13.18
C SER A 313 3.30 7.42 12.68
N GLY A 314 3.09 6.12 12.94
CA GLY A 314 4.03 5.07 12.55
C GLY A 314 5.43 5.37 13.09
N ILE A 315 6.43 5.35 12.23
CA ILE A 315 7.83 5.70 12.57
C ILE A 315 8.14 7.19 12.49
N GLY A 316 7.10 8.04 12.38
CA GLY A 316 7.21 9.50 12.40
C GLY A 316 7.45 10.16 11.05
N THR A 317 7.20 9.48 9.92
CA THR A 317 7.53 10.01 8.57
C THR A 317 6.90 11.36 8.28
N ILE A 318 5.62 11.56 8.61
CA ILE A 318 4.91 12.81 8.32
C ILE A 318 5.26 13.88 9.38
N GLY A 319 5.12 13.55 10.65
CA GLY A 319 5.36 14.51 11.74
C GLY A 319 6.77 15.07 11.75
N LEU A 320 7.79 14.22 11.54
CA LEU A 320 9.18 14.69 11.47
C LEU A 320 9.45 15.54 10.22
N SER A 321 8.72 15.31 9.12
CA SER A 321 8.87 16.12 7.92
C SER A 321 8.35 17.56 8.10
N VAL A 322 7.42 17.80 9.01
CA VAL A 322 6.90 19.15 9.32
C VAL A 322 7.55 19.78 10.52
N ALA A 323 8.21 19.03 11.39
CA ALA A 323 8.70 19.50 12.69
C ALA A 323 9.60 20.72 12.62
N LYS A 324 10.42 20.87 11.57
CA LYS A 324 11.33 22.02 11.37
C LYS A 324 10.61 23.31 10.99
N HIS A 325 9.33 23.24 10.65
CA HIS A 325 8.54 24.35 10.12
C HIS A 325 7.38 24.76 11.05
N VAL A 326 7.22 24.07 12.17
CA VAL A 326 6.12 24.28 13.11
C VAL A 326 6.64 24.44 14.53
N LYS A 327 5.79 24.92 15.43
CA LYS A 327 6.14 25.09 16.85
C LYS A 327 6.37 23.75 17.54
N GLU A 328 5.40 22.85 17.46
CA GLU A 328 5.42 21.54 18.11
C GLU A 328 4.68 20.50 17.27
N VAL A 329 5.14 19.26 17.35
CA VAL A 329 4.47 18.09 16.80
C VAL A 329 4.14 17.10 17.91
N TYR A 330 2.91 16.63 17.96
CA TYR A 330 2.44 15.60 18.88
C TYR A 330 1.99 14.37 18.07
N GLY A 331 2.82 13.33 18.09
CA GLY A 331 2.56 12.09 17.38
C GLY A 331 1.96 11.01 18.29
N VAL A 332 1.05 10.22 17.74
CA VAL A 332 0.45 9.10 18.45
C VAL A 332 0.38 7.85 17.57
N GLU A 333 0.79 6.73 18.16
CA GLU A 333 0.81 5.42 17.51
C GLU A 333 0.51 4.34 18.58
N VAL A 334 -0.22 3.28 18.20
CA VAL A 334 -0.58 2.19 19.11
C VAL A 334 0.49 1.10 19.22
N ILE A 335 1.44 1.07 18.29
CA ILE A 335 2.50 0.07 18.22
C ILE A 335 3.74 0.58 18.96
N PRO A 336 4.12 -0.01 20.12
CA PRO A 336 5.25 0.48 20.93
C PRO A 336 6.56 0.58 20.15
N GLU A 337 6.89 -0.43 19.34
CA GLU A 337 8.11 -0.45 18.54
C GLU A 337 8.16 0.68 17.50
N ALA A 338 7.00 1.05 16.94
CA ALA A 338 6.93 2.18 16.00
C ALA A 338 7.14 3.51 16.73
N VAL A 339 6.63 3.66 17.95
CA VAL A 339 6.89 4.85 18.80
C VAL A 339 8.38 4.96 19.13
N GLU A 340 9.03 3.88 19.52
CA GLU A 340 10.47 3.86 19.76
C GLU A 340 11.26 4.26 18.51
N ASN A 341 10.86 3.74 17.35
CA ASN A 341 11.46 4.10 16.07
C ASN A 341 11.26 5.60 15.74
N SER A 342 10.07 6.17 16.00
CA SER A 342 9.83 7.59 15.78
C SER A 342 10.69 8.48 16.66
N GLN A 343 10.91 8.11 17.92
CA GLN A 343 11.80 8.82 18.86
C GLN A 343 13.26 8.74 18.40
N LYS A 344 13.74 7.58 17.95
CA LYS A 344 15.07 7.42 17.35
C LYS A 344 15.21 8.28 16.10
N ASN A 345 14.22 8.27 15.22
CA ASN A 345 14.21 9.05 13.98
C ASN A 345 14.20 10.56 14.27
N ALA A 346 13.50 11.01 15.29
CA ALA A 346 13.59 12.40 15.75
C ALA A 346 15.02 12.74 16.17
N SER A 347 15.65 11.89 16.98
CA SER A 347 17.01 12.09 17.49
C SER A 347 18.06 12.15 16.38
N ILE A 348 18.05 11.24 15.42
CA ILE A 348 19.04 11.24 14.32
C ILE A 348 18.93 12.46 13.41
N ASN A 349 17.75 13.07 13.32
CA ASN A 349 17.51 14.30 12.56
C ASN A 349 17.69 15.59 13.40
N GLY A 350 18.06 15.48 14.67
CA GLY A 350 18.21 16.63 15.57
C GLY A 350 16.89 17.35 15.84
N ILE A 351 15.77 16.67 15.75
CA ILE A 351 14.43 17.22 15.99
C ILE A 351 14.09 17.07 17.47
N THR A 352 13.84 18.18 18.14
CA THR A 352 13.57 18.25 19.59
C THR A 352 12.15 18.66 19.94
N ASN A 353 11.37 19.15 18.96
CA ASN A 353 10.00 19.64 19.11
C ASN A 353 8.95 18.65 18.61
N ALA A 354 9.30 17.36 18.50
CA ALA A 354 8.36 16.28 18.17
C ALA A 354 8.26 15.31 19.34
N HIS A 355 7.02 15.07 19.81
CA HIS A 355 6.71 14.27 20.99
C HIS A 355 5.82 13.10 20.59
N TYR A 356 6.29 11.86 20.80
CA TYR A 356 5.57 10.66 20.40
C TYR A 356 5.12 9.85 21.61
N VAL A 357 3.86 9.43 21.60
CA VAL A 357 3.24 8.61 22.65
C VAL A 357 2.64 7.31 22.09
N CYS A 358 2.70 6.26 22.90
CA CYS A 358 2.06 4.98 22.61
C CYS A 358 0.68 4.96 23.26
N ASP A 359 -0.35 5.25 22.47
CA ASP A 359 -1.75 5.27 22.93
C ASP A 359 -2.68 5.18 21.71
N THR A 360 -3.99 5.12 21.94
CA THR A 360 -4.98 5.41 20.91
C THR A 360 -5.02 6.91 20.64
N ALA A 361 -5.26 7.28 19.40
CA ALA A 361 -5.31 8.70 19.02
C ALA A 361 -6.40 9.47 19.79
N GLU A 362 -7.54 8.83 20.06
CA GLU A 362 -8.65 9.39 20.84
C GLU A 362 -8.23 9.73 22.28
N ASN A 363 -7.51 8.81 22.94
CA ASN A 363 -7.04 9.04 24.30
C ASN A 363 -5.95 10.11 24.35
N ALA A 364 -4.98 10.02 23.46
CA ALA A 364 -3.89 11.00 23.39
C ALA A 364 -4.42 12.41 23.19
N MET A 365 -5.34 12.63 22.24
CA MET A 365 -5.95 13.95 22.01
C MET A 365 -6.68 14.49 23.24
N LYS A 366 -7.43 13.65 23.96
CA LYS A 366 -8.12 14.04 25.21
C LYS A 366 -7.13 14.40 26.30
N ASN A 367 -6.03 13.69 26.44
CA ASN A 367 -4.98 13.96 27.43
C ASN A 367 -4.26 15.27 27.11
N TRP A 368 -3.87 15.48 25.87
CA TRP A 368 -3.21 16.73 25.43
C TRP A 368 -4.08 17.97 25.68
N LEU A 369 -5.40 17.86 25.44
CA LEU A 369 -6.33 18.96 25.77
C LEU A 369 -6.37 19.26 27.27
N LYS A 370 -6.35 18.23 28.14
CA LYS A 370 -6.27 18.42 29.61
C LYS A 370 -4.96 19.07 30.05
N GLU A 371 -3.88 18.80 29.31
CA GLU A 371 -2.56 19.39 29.53
C GLU A 371 -2.46 20.83 28.98
N GLY A 372 -3.54 21.34 28.36
CA GLY A 372 -3.58 22.70 27.81
C GLY A 372 -2.97 22.83 26.41
N ILE A 373 -2.67 21.72 25.74
CA ILE A 373 -2.18 21.71 24.35
C ILE A 373 -3.34 22.04 23.41
N GLN A 374 -3.14 23.05 22.58
CA GLN A 374 -4.14 23.52 21.62
C GLN A 374 -3.63 23.30 20.19
N PRO A 375 -3.95 22.17 19.56
CA PRO A 375 -3.52 21.90 18.19
C PRO A 375 -4.24 22.84 17.21
N THR A 376 -3.51 23.30 16.22
CA THR A 376 -4.01 24.14 15.14
C THR A 376 -4.29 23.34 13.86
N ALA A 377 -3.58 22.21 13.68
CA ALA A 377 -3.74 21.30 12.57
C ALA A 377 -3.59 19.85 12.99
N ILE A 378 -4.26 18.95 12.25
CA ILE A 378 -4.13 17.49 12.40
C ILE A 378 -3.76 16.91 11.05
N LEU A 379 -2.68 16.13 11.00
CA LEU A 379 -2.33 15.28 9.88
C LEU A 379 -2.75 13.85 10.24
N VAL A 380 -3.47 13.18 9.36
CA VAL A 380 -4.00 11.86 9.64
C VAL A 380 -3.86 10.93 8.44
N ASP A 381 -3.27 9.75 8.66
CA ASP A 381 -3.09 8.70 7.66
C ASP A 381 -3.57 7.35 8.22
N PRO A 382 -4.90 7.12 8.29
CA PRO A 382 -5.47 5.95 8.94
C PRO A 382 -5.38 4.70 8.05
N PRO A 383 -5.57 3.50 8.62
CA PRO A 383 -5.68 2.27 7.85
C PRO A 383 -6.93 2.25 6.95
N ARG A 384 -7.04 1.26 6.07
CA ARG A 384 -8.11 1.11 5.04
C ARG A 384 -9.54 1.25 5.55
N LYS A 385 -9.81 0.92 6.80
CA LYS A 385 -11.16 1.08 7.41
C LYS A 385 -11.55 2.53 7.65
N GLY A 386 -10.64 3.47 7.47
CA GLY A 386 -10.83 4.88 7.74
C GLY A 386 -10.85 5.21 9.23
N LEU A 387 -11.44 6.33 9.57
CA LEU A 387 -11.54 6.84 10.93
C LEU A 387 -12.74 6.26 11.65
N THR A 388 -12.63 6.12 12.97
CA THR A 388 -13.78 5.81 13.83
C THR A 388 -14.54 7.10 14.14
N GLU A 389 -15.83 6.96 14.43
CA GLU A 389 -16.65 8.11 14.88
C GLU A 389 -16.07 8.75 16.15
N SER A 390 -15.54 7.93 17.06
CA SER A 390 -14.89 8.41 18.29
C SER A 390 -13.63 9.23 18.00
N PHE A 391 -12.82 8.82 17.01
CA PHE A 391 -11.68 9.60 16.56
C PHE A 391 -12.13 10.95 15.98
N ILE A 392 -13.10 10.94 15.06
CA ILE A 392 -13.59 12.17 14.42
C ILE A 392 -14.12 13.15 15.48
N LYS A 393 -14.93 12.70 16.43
CA LYS A 393 -15.42 13.53 17.54
C LYS A 393 -14.29 14.07 18.40
N ALA A 394 -13.29 13.24 18.75
CA ALA A 394 -12.14 13.68 19.52
C ALA A 394 -11.31 14.72 18.76
N SER A 395 -11.09 14.55 17.48
CA SER A 395 -10.37 15.51 16.64
C SER A 395 -11.08 16.86 16.54
N VAL A 396 -12.40 16.85 16.39
CA VAL A 396 -13.23 18.07 16.38
C VAL A 396 -13.16 18.78 17.74
N GLN A 397 -13.15 18.05 18.85
CA GLN A 397 -13.04 18.62 20.21
C GLN A 397 -11.70 19.34 20.44
N THR A 398 -10.63 18.99 19.72
CA THR A 398 -9.35 19.71 19.80
C THR A 398 -9.48 21.16 19.35
N GLY A 399 -10.46 21.47 18.54
CA GLY A 399 -10.64 22.81 17.97
C GLY A 399 -9.71 23.13 16.81
N ALA A 400 -8.88 22.17 16.34
CA ALA A 400 -7.98 22.35 15.22
C ALA A 400 -8.71 22.95 14.01
N SER A 401 -8.13 24.00 13.43
CA SER A 401 -8.76 24.69 12.29
C SER A 401 -8.64 23.94 10.96
N ARG A 402 -7.64 23.05 10.86
CA ARG A 402 -7.32 22.32 9.61
C ARG A 402 -7.05 20.85 9.91
N ILE A 403 -7.57 19.98 9.05
CA ILE A 403 -7.31 18.54 9.08
C ILE A 403 -6.90 18.12 7.67
N ALA A 404 -5.66 17.70 7.49
CA ALA A 404 -5.17 17.08 6.27
C ALA A 404 -5.28 15.57 6.40
N TYR A 405 -6.18 14.98 5.61
CA TYR A 405 -6.52 13.58 5.66
C TYR A 405 -5.94 12.85 4.44
N ILE A 406 -5.00 11.95 4.68
CA ILE A 406 -4.42 11.04 3.69
C ILE A 406 -5.19 9.72 3.77
N SER A 407 -5.68 9.22 2.65
CA SER A 407 -6.49 8.00 2.63
C SER A 407 -6.07 7.03 1.54
N CYS A 408 -5.94 5.76 1.90
CA CYS A 408 -5.79 4.65 0.96
C CYS A 408 -7.13 4.00 0.55
N ASN A 409 -8.26 4.53 1.00
CA ASN A 409 -9.60 4.05 0.65
C ASN A 409 -10.57 5.24 0.53
N VAL A 410 -10.82 5.64 -0.69
CA VAL A 410 -11.63 6.84 -0.99
C VAL A 410 -13.10 6.71 -0.55
N ALA A 411 -13.64 5.52 -0.47
CA ALA A 411 -15.01 5.31 0.01
C ALA A 411 -15.14 5.58 1.52
N THR A 412 -14.19 5.06 2.33
CA THR A 412 -14.16 5.35 3.77
C THR A 412 -13.81 6.80 4.05
N MET A 413 -12.92 7.40 3.27
CA MET A 413 -12.61 8.83 3.35
C MET A 413 -13.86 9.67 3.10
N ALA A 414 -14.62 9.41 2.05
CA ALA A 414 -15.84 10.15 1.74
C ALA A 414 -16.90 10.01 2.84
N ARG A 415 -17.06 8.82 3.43
CA ARG A 415 -17.89 8.59 4.61
C ARG A 415 -17.45 9.46 5.80
N ASP A 416 -16.17 9.50 6.08
CA ASP A 416 -15.60 10.24 7.21
C ASP A 416 -15.74 11.76 6.99
N ILE A 417 -15.51 12.23 5.77
CA ILE A 417 -15.72 13.64 5.37
C ILE A 417 -17.16 14.07 5.63
N LYS A 418 -18.15 13.22 5.31
CA LYS A 418 -19.54 13.51 5.60
C LYS A 418 -19.78 13.79 7.08
N LEU A 419 -19.21 12.96 7.97
CA LEU A 419 -19.34 13.17 9.41
C LEU A 419 -18.62 14.45 9.87
N TYR A 420 -17.46 14.76 9.33
CA TYR A 420 -16.78 16.03 9.61
C TYR A 420 -17.64 17.25 9.18
N GLN A 421 -18.32 17.16 8.02
CA GLN A 421 -19.23 18.22 7.57
C GLN A 421 -20.41 18.42 8.52
N GLU A 422 -20.97 17.34 9.08
CA GLU A 422 -22.04 17.39 10.09
C GLU A 422 -21.55 18.01 11.40
N LEU A 423 -20.24 17.90 11.70
CA LEU A 423 -19.61 18.42 12.91
C LEU A 423 -18.93 19.80 12.72
N GLY A 424 -19.22 20.50 11.63
CA GLY A 424 -18.81 21.89 11.44
C GLY A 424 -17.53 22.10 10.65
N TYR A 425 -17.06 21.10 9.92
CA TYR A 425 -15.95 21.25 8.97
C TYR A 425 -16.45 21.33 7.53
N GLU A 426 -15.62 21.80 6.64
CA GLU A 426 -15.90 21.90 5.21
C GLU A 426 -14.72 21.31 4.42
N LEU A 427 -15.03 20.48 3.41
CA LEU A 427 -14.03 19.99 2.47
C LEU A 427 -13.63 21.13 1.53
N LYS A 428 -12.36 21.51 1.54
CA LYS A 428 -11.81 22.60 0.72
C LYS A 428 -11.02 22.14 -0.48
N LYS A 429 -10.26 21.05 -0.34
CA LYS A 429 -9.38 20.55 -1.39
C LYS A 429 -9.35 19.02 -1.37
N VAL A 430 -9.15 18.44 -2.54
CA VAL A 430 -8.81 17.03 -2.71
C VAL A 430 -7.75 16.89 -3.79
N GLN A 431 -6.85 15.91 -3.63
CA GLN A 431 -5.86 15.55 -4.65
C GLN A 431 -5.66 14.03 -4.64
N PRO A 432 -6.09 13.34 -5.68
CA PRO A 432 -5.74 11.93 -5.88
C PRO A 432 -4.24 11.79 -6.19
N VAL A 433 -3.63 10.72 -5.67
CA VAL A 433 -2.20 10.40 -5.87
C VAL A 433 -2.06 8.94 -6.20
N ASP A 434 -1.30 8.62 -7.23
CA ASP A 434 -1.06 7.24 -7.65
C ASP A 434 0.16 6.64 -6.96
N LEU A 435 -0.03 6.19 -5.72
CA LEU A 435 1.01 5.51 -4.95
C LEU A 435 1.32 4.09 -5.48
N PHE A 436 0.34 3.49 -6.17
CA PHE A 436 0.41 2.13 -6.69
C PHE A 436 0.08 2.08 -8.19
N PRO A 437 0.94 2.65 -9.06
CA PRO A 437 0.79 2.53 -10.50
C PRO A 437 0.54 1.09 -10.96
N GLN A 438 -0.22 0.91 -12.03
CA GLN A 438 -0.60 -0.37 -12.61
C GLN A 438 -1.63 -1.17 -11.78
N THR A 439 -2.04 -0.68 -10.62
CA THR A 439 -3.09 -1.28 -9.79
C THR A 439 -4.30 -0.37 -9.68
N HIS A 440 -5.44 -0.94 -9.27
CA HIS A 440 -6.68 -0.18 -9.08
C HIS A 440 -6.68 0.74 -7.85
N HIS A 441 -5.69 0.62 -6.97
CA HIS A 441 -5.60 1.43 -5.75
C HIS A 441 -5.33 2.91 -6.07
N VAL A 442 -5.98 3.78 -5.31
CA VAL A 442 -5.74 5.22 -5.34
C VAL A 442 -5.64 5.76 -3.92
N GLU A 443 -4.62 6.60 -3.69
CA GLU A 443 -4.50 7.42 -2.50
C GLU A 443 -5.15 8.78 -2.77
N CYS A 444 -5.64 9.42 -1.72
CA CYS A 444 -6.20 10.76 -1.84
C CYS A 444 -5.85 11.60 -0.61
N VAL A 445 -5.41 12.82 -0.85
CA VAL A 445 -5.28 13.85 0.19
C VAL A 445 -6.51 14.73 0.16
N SER A 446 -7.10 14.99 1.31
CA SER A 446 -8.18 15.96 1.47
C SER A 446 -7.88 16.96 2.57
N LEU A 447 -8.32 18.21 2.38
CA LEU A 447 -8.24 19.26 3.39
C LEU A 447 -9.64 19.59 3.89
N LEU A 448 -9.83 19.41 5.20
CA LEU A 448 -10.99 19.84 5.94
C LEU A 448 -10.65 21.09 6.75
N VAL A 449 -11.48 22.11 6.67
CA VAL A 449 -11.31 23.38 7.39
C VAL A 449 -12.53 23.61 8.25
N LYS A 450 -12.30 24.01 9.50
CA LYS A 450 -13.37 24.34 10.43
C LYS A 450 -14.16 25.54 9.92
N ARG A 451 -15.48 25.44 9.89
CA ARG A 451 -16.34 26.57 9.56
C ARG A 451 -16.24 27.65 10.63
N SER A 452 -16.21 28.91 10.20
CA SER A 452 -16.23 30.08 11.07
C SER A 452 -17.57 30.25 11.80
#